data_0b2156006a9dad91e2664524f854cf54
#
_entry.id   0b2156006a9dad91e2664524f854cf54
#
_cell.length_a   1.000
_cell.length_b   1.000
_cell.length_c   1.000
_cell.angle_alpha   90.00
_cell.angle_beta   90.00
_cell.angle_gamma   90.00
#
_symmetry.space_group_name_H-M   'P 1'
#
loop_
_entity.id
_entity.type
_entity.pdbx_description
1 polymer ?
#
loop_
_entity_poly.entity_id
_entity_poly.type
_entity_poly.pdbx_seq_one_letter_code
_entity_poly.pdbx_strand_id
1 'polypeptide(L)'
;GDVYKRQQYAPQFFPVKNPPMRWAQKTMIEKAPIWCSVDLRDGNQALITPMSLDEKLEFFRYLVKIGFKEIEIGFPAASETEYEFCRTLIENNMIPDDVTIQVLTQAREHIIAKTFEALKGAKHAIVHLYNSTSVAQREQVFKKSKEDIIKLAELGALSLIHISEPTRLR
;
A
#
# COMPACT_ATOMS: atom_id res chain seq x y z
N GLY A 1 -5.75 -36.78 -3.42
CA GLY A 1 -4.61 -35.99 -2.96
C GLY A 1 -4.97 -34.83 -2.02
N ASP A 2 -6.13 -34.16 -2.17
CA ASP A 2 -6.45 -32.94 -1.41
C ASP A 2 -6.96 -33.15 0.03
N VAL A 3 -7.51 -34.31 0.33
CA VAL A 3 -8.06 -34.60 1.67
C VAL A 3 -6.96 -34.71 2.72
N TYR A 4 -5.79 -35.23 2.34
CA TYR A 4 -4.65 -35.38 3.26
C TYR A 4 -3.99 -34.04 3.64
N LYS A 5 -3.98 -33.06 2.76
CA LYS A 5 -3.40 -31.75 3.06
C LYS A 5 -4.20 -30.94 4.05
N ARG A 6 -5.54 -31.07 4.04
CA ARG A 6 -6.41 -30.37 5.01
C ARG A 6 -6.24 -30.85 6.45
N GLN A 7 -5.81 -32.09 6.64
CA GLN A 7 -5.59 -32.67 7.99
C GLN A 7 -4.24 -32.30 8.60
N GLN A 8 -3.29 -31.79 7.81
CA GLN A 8 -1.97 -31.40 8.29
C GLN A 8 -1.96 -30.05 9.02
N TYR A 9 -2.97 -29.23 8.84
CA TYR A 9 -3.07 -27.92 9.46
C TYR A 9 -4.20 -27.92 10.49
N ALA A 10 -3.85 -27.94 11.78
CA ALA A 10 -4.82 -27.69 12.82
C ALA A 10 -5.38 -26.28 12.65
N PRO A 11 -6.72 -26.08 12.70
CA PRO A 11 -7.30 -24.74 12.67
C PRO A 11 -6.77 -23.94 13.86
N GLN A 12 -5.94 -22.94 13.59
CA GLN A 12 -5.47 -21.98 14.60
C GLN A 12 -6.39 -20.77 14.55
N PHE A 13 -7.56 -20.92 15.17
CA PHE A 13 -8.53 -19.86 15.26
C PHE A 13 -8.43 -19.18 16.62
N PHE A 14 -8.07 -17.91 16.64
CA PHE A 14 -8.10 -17.06 17.83
C PHE A 14 -9.32 -16.14 17.75
N PRO A 15 -10.45 -16.45 18.39
CA PRO A 15 -11.62 -15.60 18.33
C PRO A 15 -11.32 -14.27 19.02
N VAL A 16 -11.52 -13.19 18.30
CA VAL A 16 -11.49 -11.84 18.87
C VAL A 16 -12.74 -11.68 19.73
N LYS A 17 -12.59 -11.33 21.01
CA LYS A 17 -13.73 -11.05 21.90
C LYS A 17 -14.46 -9.81 21.36
N ASN A 18 -15.76 -9.96 21.09
CA ASN A 18 -16.63 -8.90 20.60
C ASN A 18 -16.10 -8.21 19.31
N PRO A 19 -15.91 -8.93 18.19
CA PRO A 19 -15.46 -8.31 16.96
C PRO A 19 -16.50 -7.29 16.48
N PRO A 20 -16.12 -6.01 16.30
CA PRO A 20 -17.05 -4.94 15.91
C PRO A 20 -17.52 -5.06 14.45
N MET A 21 -16.83 -5.85 13.65
CA MET A 21 -17.06 -5.95 12.22
C MET A 21 -17.52 -7.35 11.80
N ARG A 22 -18.47 -7.42 10.87
CA ARG A 22 -19.00 -8.71 10.38
C ARG A 22 -17.94 -9.62 9.77
N TRP A 23 -16.95 -9.05 9.06
CA TRP A 23 -15.86 -9.83 8.47
C TRP A 23 -14.97 -10.52 9.52
N ALA A 24 -14.80 -9.90 10.70
CA ALA A 24 -14.01 -10.46 11.80
C ALA A 24 -14.75 -11.62 12.54
N GLN A 25 -16.04 -11.83 12.27
CA GLN A 25 -16.84 -12.92 12.82
C GLN A 25 -16.71 -14.22 12.00
N LYS A 26 -16.16 -14.15 10.80
CA LYS A 26 -15.96 -15.31 9.94
C LYS A 26 -14.85 -16.21 10.49
N THR A 27 -15.10 -17.52 10.50
CA THR A 27 -14.16 -18.53 10.94
C THR A 27 -13.24 -19.04 9.84
N MET A 28 -13.58 -18.76 8.58
CA MET A 28 -12.81 -19.15 7.40
C MET A 28 -12.96 -18.15 6.26
N ILE A 29 -11.97 -18.13 5.37
CA ILE A 29 -12.01 -17.37 4.12
C ILE A 29 -12.74 -18.22 3.08
N GLU A 30 -13.84 -17.71 2.54
CA GLU A 30 -14.67 -18.38 1.52
C GLU A 30 -14.20 -18.08 0.09
N LYS A 31 -13.60 -16.91 -0.11
CA LYS A 31 -13.05 -16.49 -1.40
C LYS A 31 -11.54 -16.24 -1.28
N ALA A 32 -10.78 -16.64 -2.27
CA ALA A 32 -9.36 -16.34 -2.31
C ALA A 32 -9.12 -14.83 -2.22
N PRO A 33 -8.17 -14.37 -1.39
CA PRO A 33 -7.80 -12.96 -1.35
C PRO A 33 -7.10 -12.54 -2.66
N ILE A 34 -7.20 -11.26 -2.98
CA ILE A 34 -6.36 -10.68 -4.04
C ILE A 34 -4.94 -10.54 -3.48
N TRP A 35 -3.97 -11.05 -4.25
CA TRP A 35 -2.57 -10.93 -3.89
C TRP A 35 -2.00 -9.59 -4.36
N CYS A 36 -1.42 -8.83 -3.43
CA CYS A 36 -0.65 -7.63 -3.74
C CYS A 36 0.84 -7.95 -3.64
N SER A 37 1.60 -7.73 -4.72
CA SER A 37 3.07 -7.80 -4.65
C SER A 37 3.59 -6.54 -3.96
N VAL A 38 4.48 -6.71 -2.99
CA VAL A 38 5.19 -5.62 -2.29
C VAL A 38 6.69 -5.62 -2.58
N ASP A 39 7.13 -6.40 -3.54
CA ASP A 39 8.55 -6.60 -3.86
C ASP A 39 9.24 -5.30 -4.30
N LEU A 40 8.57 -4.48 -5.12
CA LEU A 40 9.09 -3.20 -5.62
C LEU A 40 9.15 -2.10 -4.56
N ARG A 41 8.42 -2.22 -3.46
CA ARG A 41 8.46 -1.27 -2.34
C ARG A 41 9.22 -1.87 -1.16
N ASP A 42 8.66 -2.82 -0.44
CA ASP A 42 9.21 -3.37 0.80
C ASP A 42 10.44 -4.26 0.50
N GLY A 43 10.34 -5.09 -0.52
CA GLY A 43 11.45 -5.91 -1.00
C GLY A 43 12.64 -5.06 -1.44
N ASN A 44 12.40 -4.02 -2.26
CA ASN A 44 13.45 -3.10 -2.72
C ASN A 44 14.11 -2.34 -1.56
N GLN A 45 13.35 -1.95 -0.53
CA GLN A 45 13.91 -1.29 0.67
C GLN A 45 14.86 -2.20 1.47
N ALA A 46 14.70 -3.51 1.39
CA ALA A 46 15.55 -4.48 2.07
C ALA A 46 16.89 -4.73 1.35
N LEU A 47 17.06 -4.27 0.11
CA LEU A 47 18.28 -4.44 -0.65
C LEU A 47 19.38 -3.50 -0.16
N ILE A 48 20.64 -3.99 -0.09
CA ILE A 48 21.82 -3.17 0.22
C ILE A 48 21.98 -2.08 -0.85
N THR A 49 21.80 -2.44 -2.13
CA THR A 49 21.73 -1.51 -3.25
C THR A 49 20.32 -1.58 -3.82
N PRO A 50 19.49 -0.54 -3.63
CA PRO A 50 18.17 -0.50 -4.21
C PRO A 50 18.21 -0.57 -5.75
N MET A 51 17.15 -1.11 -6.35
CA MET A 51 17.02 -1.19 -7.81
C MET A 51 17.03 0.19 -8.45
N SER A 52 17.70 0.29 -9.59
CA SER A 52 17.62 1.42 -10.50
C SER A 52 16.23 1.52 -11.14
N LEU A 53 15.96 2.64 -11.81
CA LEU A 53 14.69 2.84 -12.54
C LEU A 53 14.46 1.71 -13.57
N ASP A 54 15.47 1.38 -14.36
CA ASP A 54 15.37 0.35 -15.41
C ASP A 54 15.07 -1.05 -14.84
N GLU A 55 15.77 -1.42 -13.76
CA GLU A 55 15.53 -2.69 -13.05
C GLU A 55 14.10 -2.75 -12.47
N LYS A 56 13.60 -1.65 -11.90
CA LYS A 56 12.22 -1.56 -11.41
C LYS A 56 11.20 -1.71 -12.53
N LEU A 57 11.43 -1.08 -13.69
CA LEU A 57 10.55 -1.18 -14.86
C LEU A 57 10.52 -2.61 -15.41
N GLU A 58 11.68 -3.27 -15.48
CA GLU A 58 11.75 -4.67 -15.89
C GLU A 58 11.03 -5.58 -14.91
N PHE A 59 11.28 -5.40 -13.62
CA PHE A 59 10.65 -6.21 -12.58
C PHE A 59 9.13 -6.02 -12.53
N PHE A 60 8.63 -4.80 -12.72
CA PHE A 60 7.20 -4.53 -12.85
C PHE A 60 6.56 -5.36 -13.98
N ARG A 61 7.21 -5.41 -15.16
CA ARG A 61 6.73 -6.24 -16.28
C ARG A 61 6.68 -7.72 -15.92
N TYR A 62 7.65 -8.22 -15.15
CA TYR A 62 7.62 -9.60 -14.65
C TYR A 62 6.46 -9.86 -13.71
N LEU A 63 6.18 -8.97 -12.77
CA LEU A 63 5.05 -9.10 -11.84
C LEU A 63 3.72 -9.14 -12.59
N VAL A 64 3.54 -8.26 -13.58
CA VAL A 64 2.38 -8.27 -14.48
C VAL A 64 2.28 -9.60 -15.24
N LYS A 65 3.39 -10.10 -15.79
CA LYS A 65 3.45 -11.37 -16.53
C LYS A 65 3.14 -12.59 -15.65
N ILE A 66 3.54 -12.57 -14.37
CA ILE A 66 3.20 -13.61 -13.38
C ILE A 66 1.69 -13.60 -13.10
N GLY A 67 1.03 -12.45 -13.24
CA GLY A 67 -0.42 -12.31 -13.09
C GLY A 67 -0.88 -11.55 -11.85
N PHE A 68 -0.01 -10.82 -11.17
CA PHE A 68 -0.41 -9.94 -10.09
C PHE A 68 -1.37 -8.85 -10.60
N LYS A 69 -2.45 -8.62 -9.85
CA LYS A 69 -3.46 -7.60 -10.14
C LYS A 69 -3.38 -6.38 -9.24
N GLU A 70 -2.69 -6.50 -8.14
CA GLU A 70 -2.31 -5.39 -7.26
C GLU A 70 -0.79 -5.43 -7.05
N ILE A 71 -0.12 -4.29 -7.27
CA ILE A 71 1.35 -4.16 -7.17
C ILE A 71 1.67 -2.88 -6.43
N GLU A 72 2.29 -2.99 -5.24
CA GLU A 72 2.82 -1.84 -4.52
C GLU A 72 4.16 -1.43 -5.14
N ILE A 73 4.15 -0.36 -5.92
CA ILE A 73 5.26 0.05 -6.76
C ILE A 73 6.32 0.87 -6.02
N GLY A 74 5.99 1.50 -4.90
CA GLY A 74 6.95 2.27 -4.14
C GLY A 74 6.35 3.36 -3.27
N PHE A 75 7.21 4.33 -2.90
CA PHE A 75 6.85 5.51 -2.14
C PHE A 75 7.26 6.77 -2.92
N PRO A 76 6.41 7.28 -3.81
CA PRO A 76 6.78 8.36 -4.75
C PRO A 76 7.31 9.64 -4.10
N ALA A 77 6.88 9.93 -2.88
CA ALA A 77 7.35 11.11 -2.15
C ALA A 77 8.67 10.90 -1.39
N ALA A 78 9.25 9.69 -1.40
CA ALA A 78 10.48 9.39 -0.65
C ALA A 78 11.75 9.77 -1.40
N SER A 79 11.79 9.65 -2.73
CA SER A 79 12.95 9.98 -3.55
C SER A 79 12.56 10.28 -5.00
N GLU A 80 13.48 10.89 -5.74
CA GLU A 80 13.30 11.17 -7.16
C GLU A 80 13.09 9.89 -7.97
N THR A 81 13.89 8.85 -7.74
CA THR A 81 13.76 7.56 -8.43
C THR A 81 12.37 6.93 -8.22
N GLU A 82 11.82 7.01 -7.01
CA GLU A 82 10.48 6.50 -6.71
C GLU A 82 9.39 7.32 -7.43
N TYR A 83 9.58 8.62 -7.50
CA TYR A 83 8.69 9.52 -8.23
C TYR A 83 8.73 9.25 -9.74
N GLU A 84 9.93 9.24 -10.32
CA GLU A 84 10.15 8.97 -11.75
C GLU A 84 9.61 7.60 -12.16
N PHE A 85 9.81 6.58 -11.34
CA PHE A 85 9.28 5.24 -11.59
C PHE A 85 7.75 5.25 -11.71
N CYS A 86 7.07 5.86 -10.74
CA CYS A 86 5.60 6.00 -10.78
C CYS A 86 5.15 6.76 -12.04
N ARG A 87 5.78 7.88 -12.35
CA ARG A 87 5.45 8.70 -13.52
C ARG A 87 5.70 7.94 -14.83
N THR A 88 6.83 7.26 -14.95
CA THR A 88 7.20 6.49 -16.14
C THR A 88 6.19 5.39 -16.43
N LEU A 89 5.71 4.67 -15.41
CA LEU A 89 4.67 3.64 -15.58
C LEU A 89 3.37 4.24 -16.13
N ILE A 90 2.97 5.40 -15.63
CA ILE A 90 1.71 6.05 -16.01
C ILE A 90 1.83 6.70 -17.39
N GLU A 91 2.85 7.50 -17.63
CA GLU A 91 3.04 8.28 -18.86
C GLU A 91 3.29 7.39 -20.09
N ASN A 92 3.97 6.28 -19.90
CA ASN A 92 4.23 5.31 -20.97
C ASN A 92 3.15 4.22 -21.09
N ASN A 93 2.00 4.35 -20.40
CA ASN A 93 0.90 3.39 -20.43
C ASN A 93 1.36 1.93 -20.18
N MET A 94 2.27 1.75 -19.21
CA MET A 94 2.83 0.44 -18.88
C MET A 94 1.94 -0.40 -17.96
N ILE A 95 0.90 0.21 -17.38
CA ILE A 95 -0.02 -0.41 -16.43
C ILE A 95 -1.21 -0.98 -17.21
N PRO A 96 -1.40 -2.33 -17.23
CA PRO A 96 -2.58 -2.93 -17.84
C PRO A 96 -3.88 -2.46 -17.17
N ASP A 97 -4.98 -2.46 -17.93
CA ASP A 97 -6.29 -1.98 -17.46
C ASP A 97 -6.85 -2.79 -16.28
N ASP A 98 -6.41 -4.04 -16.11
CA ASP A 98 -6.81 -4.94 -15.03
C ASP A 98 -5.80 -4.99 -13.87
N VAL A 99 -4.80 -4.10 -13.85
CA VAL A 99 -3.80 -3.97 -12.79
C VAL A 99 -4.01 -2.66 -12.05
N THR A 100 -4.03 -2.74 -10.72
CA THR A 100 -4.06 -1.60 -9.81
C THR A 100 -2.69 -1.40 -9.19
N ILE A 101 -2.12 -0.22 -9.36
CA ILE A 101 -0.88 0.13 -8.66
C ILE A 101 -1.20 0.62 -7.24
N GLN A 102 -0.35 0.26 -6.29
CA GLN A 102 -0.42 0.78 -4.93
C GLN A 102 0.83 1.60 -4.62
N VAL A 103 0.66 2.70 -3.91
CA VAL A 103 1.76 3.56 -3.46
C VAL A 103 1.65 3.85 -1.97
N LEU A 104 2.80 3.87 -1.30
CA LEU A 104 2.88 4.21 0.12
C LEU A 104 2.88 5.73 0.29
N THR A 105 2.24 6.21 1.34
CA THR A 105 2.31 7.61 1.79
C THR A 105 2.26 7.72 3.30
N GLN A 106 2.86 8.75 3.85
CA GLN A 106 2.77 9.07 5.28
C GLN A 106 1.62 10.05 5.55
N ALA A 107 1.09 10.03 6.78
CA ALA A 107 0.04 10.92 7.25
C ALA A 107 0.55 12.37 7.46
N ARG A 108 1.03 13.00 6.38
CA ARG A 108 1.50 14.40 6.32
C ARG A 108 0.99 15.03 5.02
N GLU A 109 0.36 16.17 5.12
CA GLU A 109 -0.32 16.82 3.99
C GLU A 109 0.57 16.99 2.75
N HIS A 110 1.79 17.53 2.90
CA HIS A 110 2.71 17.75 1.77
C HIS A 110 3.18 16.42 1.13
N ILE A 111 3.33 15.34 1.91
CA ILE A 111 3.68 14.01 1.40
C ILE A 111 2.49 13.42 0.62
N ILE A 112 1.29 13.56 1.16
CA ILE A 112 0.05 13.13 0.49
C ILE A 112 -0.12 13.89 -0.82
N ALA A 113 0.05 15.22 -0.83
CA ALA A 113 -0.05 16.04 -2.04
C ALA A 113 0.96 15.58 -3.12
N LYS A 114 2.21 15.32 -2.73
CA LYS A 114 3.25 14.81 -3.66
C LYS A 114 2.90 13.41 -4.19
N THR A 115 2.31 12.56 -3.37
CA THR A 115 1.84 11.23 -3.78
C THR A 115 0.74 11.33 -4.83
N PHE A 116 -0.25 12.22 -4.65
CA PHE A 116 -1.31 12.43 -5.64
C PHE A 116 -0.80 13.08 -6.92
N GLU A 117 0.17 13.99 -6.83
CA GLU A 117 0.86 14.54 -7.99
C GLU A 117 1.50 13.41 -8.83
N ALA A 118 2.20 12.48 -8.17
CA ALA A 118 2.82 11.33 -8.84
C ALA A 118 1.80 10.39 -9.49
N LEU A 119 0.61 10.23 -8.90
CA LEU A 119 -0.46 9.37 -9.41
C LEU A 119 -1.33 10.01 -10.50
N LYS A 120 -1.11 11.28 -10.84
CA LYS A 120 -1.94 11.97 -11.83
C LYS A 120 -1.94 11.23 -13.18
N GLY A 121 -3.13 10.83 -13.63
CA GLY A 121 -3.34 10.07 -14.86
C GLY A 121 -3.39 8.56 -14.69
N ALA A 122 -3.18 8.01 -13.50
CA ALA A 122 -3.39 6.59 -13.22
C ALA A 122 -4.89 6.25 -13.31
N LYS A 123 -5.24 5.13 -13.98
CA LYS A 123 -6.62 4.66 -14.09
C LYS A 123 -7.13 4.09 -12.77
N HIS A 124 -6.32 3.25 -12.15
CA HIS A 124 -6.62 2.56 -10.89
C HIS A 124 -5.41 2.64 -9.97
N ALA A 125 -5.60 3.24 -8.78
CA ALA A 125 -4.55 3.35 -7.80
C ALA A 125 -5.10 3.18 -6.37
N ILE A 126 -4.29 2.55 -5.51
CA ILE A 126 -4.49 2.47 -4.08
C ILE A 126 -3.45 3.36 -3.41
N VAL A 127 -3.89 4.25 -2.53
CA VAL A 127 -3.00 5.03 -1.67
C VAL A 127 -2.95 4.38 -0.30
N HIS A 128 -1.82 3.77 0.02
CA HIS A 128 -1.57 3.10 1.29
C HIS A 128 -1.05 4.11 2.31
N LEU A 129 -1.94 4.63 3.13
CA LEU A 129 -1.60 5.55 4.21
C LEU A 129 -1.12 4.80 5.44
N TYR A 130 0.01 5.18 5.99
CA TYR A 130 0.48 4.64 7.26
C TYR A 130 0.85 5.73 8.26
N ASN A 131 0.78 5.37 9.54
CA ASN A 131 1.27 6.16 10.65
C ASN A 131 1.89 5.24 11.71
N SER A 132 3.08 5.58 12.20
CA SER A 132 3.78 4.77 13.19
C SER A 132 3.16 4.94 14.58
N THR A 133 2.89 3.83 15.26
CA THR A 133 2.18 3.79 16.55
C THR A 133 3.00 3.19 17.70
N SER A 134 4.20 2.63 17.42
CA SER A 134 5.03 2.01 18.45
C SER A 134 5.46 3.00 19.53
N VAL A 135 5.71 2.51 20.74
CA VAL A 135 6.19 3.32 21.86
C VAL A 135 7.48 4.05 21.48
N ALA A 136 8.46 3.34 20.90
CA ALA A 136 9.74 3.92 20.49
C ALA A 136 9.55 5.06 19.48
N GLN A 137 8.68 4.87 18.47
CA GLN A 137 8.39 5.92 17.48
C GLN A 137 7.69 7.13 18.11
N ARG A 138 6.69 6.89 18.98
CA ARG A 138 5.96 7.99 19.63
C ARG A 138 6.86 8.82 20.54
N GLU A 139 7.64 8.17 21.41
CA GLU A 139 8.39 8.84 22.48
C GLU A 139 9.75 9.36 22.02
N GLN A 140 10.45 8.63 21.18
CA GLN A 140 11.81 8.99 20.76
C GLN A 140 11.84 9.80 19.46
N VAL A 141 11.00 9.46 18.47
CA VAL A 141 11.01 10.10 17.16
C VAL A 141 10.02 11.27 17.11
N PHE A 142 8.74 11.00 17.37
CA PHE A 142 7.71 12.04 17.27
C PHE A 142 7.59 12.91 18.53
N LYS A 143 8.00 12.40 19.68
CA LYS A 143 7.83 13.06 20.99
C LYS A 143 6.39 13.49 21.23
N LYS A 144 5.44 12.56 20.95
CA LYS A 144 4.00 12.80 20.98
C LYS A 144 3.26 11.79 21.84
N SER A 145 2.13 12.20 22.40
CA SER A 145 1.20 11.33 23.12
C SER A 145 0.48 10.36 22.18
N LYS A 146 -0.24 9.40 22.72
CA LYS A 146 -1.12 8.51 21.93
C LYS A 146 -2.20 9.29 21.23
N GLU A 147 -2.80 10.24 21.92
CA GLU A 147 -3.87 11.13 21.44
C GLU A 147 -3.39 11.98 20.26
N ASP A 148 -2.17 12.50 20.33
CA ASP A 148 -1.58 13.27 19.24
C ASP A 148 -1.29 12.41 18.00
N ILE A 149 -0.89 11.15 18.20
CA ILE A 149 -0.68 10.21 17.09
C ILE A 149 -2.03 9.84 16.43
N ILE A 150 -3.09 9.67 17.21
CA ILE A 150 -4.44 9.46 16.67
C ILE A 150 -4.87 10.68 15.83
N LYS A 151 -4.70 11.91 16.33
CA LYS A 151 -4.99 13.13 15.59
C LYS A 151 -4.21 13.24 14.28
N LEU A 152 -2.92 12.83 14.28
CA LEU A 152 -2.13 12.80 13.04
C LEU A 152 -2.73 11.83 12.01
N ALA A 153 -3.17 10.65 12.44
CA ALA A 153 -3.80 9.67 11.56
C ALA A 153 -5.14 10.20 11.01
N GLU A 154 -5.97 10.83 11.85
CA GLU A 154 -7.24 11.46 11.46
C GLU A 154 -7.01 12.57 10.43
N LEU A 155 -6.08 13.48 10.68
CA LEU A 155 -5.75 14.57 9.76
C LEU A 155 -5.20 14.02 8.43
N GLY A 156 -4.36 12.98 8.47
CA GLY A 156 -3.87 12.31 7.26
C GLY A 156 -5.02 11.71 6.44
N ALA A 157 -5.95 11.01 7.08
CA ALA A 157 -7.11 10.43 6.42
C ALA A 157 -8.03 11.51 5.80
N LEU A 158 -8.27 12.61 6.52
CA LEU A 158 -9.04 13.74 6.01
C LEU A 158 -8.35 14.42 4.83
N SER A 159 -7.02 14.58 4.87
CA SER A 159 -6.25 15.14 3.76
C SER A 159 -6.36 14.28 2.50
N LEU A 160 -6.34 12.94 2.63
CA LEU A 160 -6.59 12.03 1.51
C LEU A 160 -7.96 12.28 0.87
N ILE A 161 -9.01 12.41 1.69
CA ILE A 161 -10.37 12.65 1.22
C ILE A 161 -10.45 13.99 0.48
N HIS A 162 -9.94 15.07 1.07
CA HIS A 162 -10.00 16.42 0.49
C HIS A 162 -9.18 16.56 -0.80
N ILE A 163 -8.02 15.91 -0.89
CA ILE A 163 -7.18 15.94 -2.09
C ILE A 163 -7.78 15.07 -3.21
N SER A 164 -8.44 13.95 -2.87
CA SER A 164 -9.06 13.06 -3.86
C SER A 164 -10.40 13.53 -4.38
N GLU A 165 -11.12 14.41 -3.67
CA GLU A 165 -12.48 14.87 -4.00
C GLU A 165 -12.61 16.13 -4.88
N PRO A 166 -11.57 16.95 -5.20
CA PRO A 166 -11.76 18.20 -5.96
C PRO A 166 -12.39 17.98 -7.35
N THR A 167 -12.52 16.75 -7.81
CA THR A 167 -13.12 16.39 -9.11
C THR A 167 -14.61 16.05 -9.04
N ARG A 168 -15.23 15.95 -7.87
CA ARG A 168 -16.67 15.63 -7.71
C ARG A 168 -17.60 16.83 -7.56
N LEU A 169 -17.06 18.04 -7.50
CA LEU A 169 -17.82 19.29 -7.34
C LEU A 169 -17.86 20.14 -8.62
N ARG A 170 -17.92 19.51 -9.82
CA ARG A 170 -18.25 20.18 -11.08
C ARG A 170 -19.37 19.47 -11.81
#